data_f92009eb73dc9d636a3e4f596529b04e
#
_entry.id   f92009eb73dc9d636a3e4f596529b04e
#
_cell.length_a   1.000
_cell.length_b   1.000
_cell.length_c   1.000
_cell.angle_alpha   90.00
_cell.angle_beta   90.00
_cell.angle_gamma   90.00
#
_symmetry.space_group_name_H-M   'P 1'
#
loop_
_entity.id
_entity.type
_entity.pdbx_description
1 polymer ?
#
loop_
_entity_poly.entity_id
_entity_poly.type
_entity_poly.pdbx_seq_one_letter_code
_entity_poly.pdbx_strand_id
1 'polypeptide(L)'
;MIGEIILLIIGMFLSFFAMAACTFGKPSEKNKYCFMASIGAFIYFMVSFLILFSTSKAQFMMLQKISLTAGLYMLIGTAFAISCMFNVKFSNKLKLLITIGSFLLVIIFLTFTDKAPWVKLIDEKYDSALDITFFVVKGDWFYYLLNSLVLIAFIIWIVVIFIKTASQKGREFRLFRYLTAFAMLPLFIWVFSAFSLLPSSICNEIVFMLLLMVVMHVEIFFNLTDNEKDYNDLLLDNTYKGVIILDYKKRYVRSNKNAELTFDIISKNNKDAITAFINVNLLGEEYYYDGHNKYKITQETISDETNPRKGYAVWIEKVEKENTQD
;
A
#
# COMPACT_ATOMS: atom_id res chain seq x y z
N MET A 1 -8.10 7.21 -30.85
CA MET A 1 -6.83 6.45 -30.96
C MET A 1 -5.56 7.23 -30.60
N ILE A 2 -5.24 8.45 -31.13
CA ILE A 2 -4.02 9.18 -30.74
C ILE A 2 -3.94 9.43 -29.23
N GLY A 3 -5.02 9.90 -28.61
CA GLY A 3 -5.09 10.07 -27.15
C GLY A 3 -4.88 8.78 -26.35
N GLU A 4 -5.37 7.67 -26.85
CA GLU A 4 -5.21 6.34 -26.29
C GLU A 4 -3.73 5.88 -26.36
N ILE A 5 -3.07 6.07 -27.51
CA ILE A 5 -1.64 5.80 -27.67
C ILE A 5 -0.81 6.61 -26.67
N ILE A 6 -1.10 7.90 -26.51
CA ILE A 6 -0.40 8.77 -25.54
C ILE A 6 -0.61 8.25 -24.13
N LEU A 7 -1.83 7.91 -23.73
CA LEU A 7 -2.13 7.36 -22.41
C LEU A 7 -1.38 6.06 -22.14
N LEU A 8 -1.33 5.15 -23.11
CA LEU A 8 -0.62 3.88 -23.00
C LEU A 8 0.89 4.08 -22.82
N ILE A 9 1.49 5.00 -23.59
CA ILE A 9 2.91 5.35 -23.44
C ILE A 9 3.19 5.94 -22.07
N ILE A 10 2.38 6.89 -21.61
CA ILE A 10 2.52 7.47 -20.27
C ILE A 10 2.37 6.39 -19.21
N GLY A 11 1.39 5.49 -19.35
CA GLY A 11 1.17 4.36 -18.44
C GLY A 11 2.37 3.42 -18.35
N MET A 12 3.00 3.11 -19.48
CA MET A 12 4.24 2.31 -19.52
C MET A 12 5.37 2.99 -18.76
N PHE A 13 5.61 4.29 -19.00
CA PHE A 13 6.66 5.03 -18.30
C PHE A 13 6.40 5.09 -16.80
N LEU A 14 5.19 5.46 -16.37
CA LEU A 14 4.83 5.54 -14.95
C LEU A 14 4.96 4.19 -14.25
N SER A 15 4.52 3.09 -14.89
CA SER A 15 4.66 1.74 -14.32
C SER A 15 6.11 1.27 -14.22
N PHE A 16 6.95 1.64 -15.20
CA PHE A 16 8.38 1.39 -15.14
C PHE A 16 9.05 2.14 -13.98
N PHE A 17 8.74 3.42 -13.79
CA PHE A 17 9.23 4.18 -12.63
C PHE A 17 8.75 3.61 -11.30
N ALA A 18 7.48 3.23 -11.20
CA ALA A 18 6.95 2.59 -10.00
C ALA A 18 7.68 1.27 -9.69
N MET A 19 7.93 0.46 -10.71
CA MET A 19 8.68 -0.79 -10.59
C MET A 19 10.13 -0.54 -10.13
N ALA A 20 10.81 0.45 -10.73
CA ALA A 20 12.16 0.84 -10.35
C ALA A 20 12.21 1.32 -8.89
N ALA A 21 11.26 2.17 -8.48
CA ALA A 21 11.18 2.67 -7.10
C ALA A 21 11.01 1.52 -6.08
N CYS A 22 10.15 0.52 -6.39
CA CYS A 22 10.00 -0.68 -5.55
C CYS A 22 11.29 -1.52 -5.43
N THR A 23 12.14 -1.55 -6.47
CA THR A 23 13.38 -2.33 -6.44
C THR A 23 14.48 -1.68 -5.61
N PHE A 24 14.50 -0.35 -5.57
CA PHE A 24 15.47 0.41 -4.76
C PHE A 24 15.02 0.61 -3.31
N GLY A 25 13.75 0.34 -3.00
CA GLY A 25 13.20 0.40 -1.65
C GLY A 25 13.66 -0.77 -0.76
N LYS A 26 13.50 -0.61 0.56
CA LYS A 26 13.78 -1.70 1.51
C LYS A 26 12.86 -2.90 1.23
N PRO A 27 13.38 -4.14 1.32
CA PRO A 27 12.56 -5.33 1.11
C PRO A 27 11.49 -5.45 2.21
N SER A 28 10.24 -5.20 1.85
CA SER A 28 9.08 -5.30 2.73
C SER A 28 7.93 -6.02 2.03
N GLU A 29 6.95 -6.55 2.79
CA GLU A 29 5.74 -7.12 2.18
C GLU A 29 5.01 -6.09 1.32
N LYS A 30 5.00 -4.83 1.72
CA LYS A 30 4.42 -3.71 0.97
C LYS A 30 5.07 -3.55 -0.40
N ASN A 31 6.40 -3.46 -0.43
CA ASN A 31 7.15 -3.30 -1.68
C ASN A 31 6.93 -4.46 -2.64
N LYS A 32 6.76 -5.69 -2.12
CA LYS A 32 6.42 -6.85 -2.95
C LYS A 32 5.08 -6.68 -3.66
N TYR A 33 4.07 -6.18 -2.96
CA TYR A 33 2.74 -5.98 -3.55
C TYR A 33 2.69 -4.77 -4.48
N CYS A 34 3.37 -3.67 -4.14
CA CYS A 34 3.55 -2.53 -5.05
C CYS A 34 4.29 -2.94 -6.32
N PHE A 35 5.34 -3.72 -6.20
CA PHE A 35 6.09 -4.27 -7.33
C PHE A 35 5.21 -5.18 -8.20
N MET A 36 4.43 -6.07 -7.59
CA MET A 36 3.46 -6.92 -8.30
C MET A 36 2.43 -6.09 -9.08
N ALA A 37 1.89 -5.03 -8.45
CA ALA A 37 0.96 -4.13 -9.11
C ALA A 37 1.61 -3.39 -10.28
N SER A 38 2.85 -2.90 -10.10
CA SER A 38 3.60 -2.14 -11.09
C SER A 38 4.01 -2.99 -12.30
N ILE A 39 4.44 -4.24 -12.09
CA ILE A 39 4.69 -5.21 -13.18
C ILE A 39 3.39 -5.51 -13.93
N GLY A 40 2.29 -5.77 -13.21
CA GLY A 40 0.99 -6.01 -13.83
C GLY A 40 0.56 -4.83 -14.71
N ALA A 41 0.74 -3.60 -14.20
CA ALA A 41 0.45 -2.38 -14.94
C ALA A 41 1.34 -2.24 -16.18
N PHE A 42 2.64 -2.45 -16.05
CA PHE A 42 3.59 -2.36 -17.16
C PHE A 42 3.22 -3.34 -18.30
N ILE A 43 3.00 -4.60 -17.94
CA ILE A 43 2.60 -5.62 -18.92
C ILE A 43 1.24 -5.25 -19.54
N TYR A 44 0.28 -4.79 -18.75
CA TYR A 44 -1.03 -4.37 -19.23
C TYR A 44 -0.90 -3.25 -20.27
N PHE A 45 -0.22 -2.15 -19.96
CA PHE A 45 -0.07 -1.01 -20.88
C PHE A 45 0.73 -1.38 -22.13
N MET A 46 1.81 -2.13 -21.97
CA MET A 46 2.62 -2.61 -23.10
C MET A 46 1.79 -3.50 -24.04
N VAL A 47 1.06 -4.46 -23.50
CA VAL A 47 0.25 -5.38 -24.30
C VAL A 47 -0.95 -4.65 -24.92
N SER A 48 -1.59 -3.73 -24.20
CA SER A 48 -2.67 -2.90 -24.74
C SER A 48 -2.18 -2.03 -25.91
N PHE A 49 -0.95 -1.50 -25.80
CA PHE A 49 -0.31 -0.81 -26.93
C PHE A 49 -0.10 -1.74 -28.13
N LEU A 50 0.41 -2.95 -27.91
CA LEU A 50 0.60 -3.94 -28.99
C LEU A 50 -0.73 -4.39 -29.61
N ILE A 51 -1.81 -4.42 -28.84
CA ILE A 51 -3.15 -4.75 -29.35
C ILE A 51 -3.60 -3.78 -30.43
N LEU A 52 -3.29 -2.49 -30.31
CA LEU A 52 -3.64 -1.48 -31.31
C LEU A 52 -2.99 -1.74 -32.70
N PHE A 53 -1.85 -2.41 -32.70
CA PHE A 53 -1.11 -2.74 -33.93
C PHE A 53 -1.24 -4.21 -34.36
N SER A 54 -2.18 -4.95 -33.77
CA SER A 54 -2.39 -6.36 -34.14
C SER A 54 -2.94 -6.48 -35.56
N THR A 55 -2.23 -7.24 -36.37
CA THR A 55 -2.56 -7.42 -37.81
C THR A 55 -3.48 -8.60 -38.04
N SER A 56 -3.64 -9.48 -37.06
CA SER A 56 -4.49 -10.67 -37.19
C SER A 56 -5.34 -10.91 -35.94
N LYS A 57 -6.52 -11.48 -36.15
CA LYS A 57 -7.43 -11.86 -35.07
C LYS A 57 -6.78 -12.82 -34.06
N ALA A 58 -5.92 -13.72 -34.51
CA ALA A 58 -5.21 -14.66 -33.64
C ALA A 58 -4.22 -13.94 -32.72
N GLN A 59 -3.45 -12.98 -33.27
CA GLN A 59 -2.54 -12.15 -32.49
C GLN A 59 -3.29 -11.29 -31.49
N PHE A 60 -4.37 -10.65 -31.89
CA PHE A 60 -5.27 -9.89 -31.01
C PHE A 60 -5.75 -10.74 -29.82
N MET A 61 -6.28 -11.94 -30.09
CA MET A 61 -6.77 -12.83 -29.03
C MET A 61 -5.67 -13.26 -28.06
N MET A 62 -4.48 -13.53 -28.56
CA MET A 62 -3.34 -13.88 -27.71
C MET A 62 -2.95 -12.71 -26.78
N LEU A 63 -2.82 -11.52 -27.32
CA LEU A 63 -2.49 -10.31 -26.58
C LEU A 63 -3.58 -9.98 -25.54
N GLN A 64 -4.86 -10.13 -25.91
CA GLN A 64 -5.99 -9.87 -25.01
C GLN A 64 -5.96 -10.79 -23.78
N LYS A 65 -5.59 -12.06 -23.92
CA LYS A 65 -5.42 -12.98 -22.78
C LYS A 65 -4.36 -12.47 -21.79
N ILE A 66 -3.24 -11.98 -22.31
CA ILE A 66 -2.14 -11.46 -21.50
C ILE A 66 -2.59 -10.16 -20.82
N SER A 67 -3.27 -9.25 -21.53
CA SER A 67 -3.79 -8.01 -20.99
C SER A 67 -4.76 -8.23 -19.83
N LEU A 68 -5.74 -9.13 -20.00
CA LEU A 68 -6.70 -9.48 -18.94
C LEU A 68 -6.00 -10.06 -17.69
N THR A 69 -5.03 -10.93 -17.90
CA THR A 69 -4.25 -11.53 -16.81
C THR A 69 -3.41 -10.47 -16.09
N ALA A 70 -2.73 -9.60 -16.83
CA ALA A 70 -1.92 -8.52 -16.27
C ALA A 70 -2.76 -7.51 -15.46
N GLY A 71 -3.94 -7.15 -15.98
CA GLY A 71 -4.90 -6.29 -15.28
C GLY A 71 -5.36 -6.90 -13.94
N LEU A 72 -5.63 -8.21 -13.90
CA LEU A 72 -5.97 -8.92 -12.68
C LEU A 72 -4.84 -8.86 -11.64
N TYR A 73 -3.60 -9.11 -12.05
CA TYR A 73 -2.43 -9.01 -11.16
C TYR A 73 -2.24 -7.59 -10.62
N MET A 74 -2.45 -6.58 -11.45
CA MET A 74 -2.41 -5.19 -11.01
C MET A 74 -3.45 -4.89 -9.93
N LEU A 75 -4.71 -5.32 -10.12
CA LEU A 75 -5.79 -5.12 -9.15
C LEU A 75 -5.49 -5.81 -7.81
N ILE A 76 -5.04 -7.06 -7.84
CA ILE A 76 -4.69 -7.83 -6.65
C ILE A 76 -3.50 -7.19 -5.93
N GLY A 77 -2.45 -6.83 -6.65
CA GLY A 77 -1.29 -6.15 -6.10
C GLY A 77 -1.66 -4.84 -5.42
N THR A 78 -2.50 -4.01 -6.07
CA THR A 78 -3.01 -2.75 -5.52
C THR A 78 -3.83 -2.97 -4.25
N ALA A 79 -4.73 -3.96 -4.24
CA ALA A 79 -5.55 -4.29 -3.08
C ALA A 79 -4.67 -4.71 -1.88
N PHE A 80 -3.67 -5.55 -2.09
CA PHE A 80 -2.75 -5.95 -1.03
C PHE A 80 -1.82 -4.81 -0.59
N ALA A 81 -1.33 -3.97 -1.50
CA ALA A 81 -0.54 -2.79 -1.17
C ALA A 81 -1.32 -1.85 -0.25
N ILE A 82 -2.55 -1.49 -0.61
CA ILE A 82 -3.45 -0.67 0.21
C ILE A 82 -3.68 -1.32 1.58
N SER A 83 -3.87 -2.64 1.62
CA SER A 83 -4.08 -3.36 2.88
C SER A 83 -2.89 -3.30 3.83
N CYS A 84 -1.68 -3.41 3.28
CA CYS A 84 -0.45 -3.26 4.05
C CYS A 84 -0.30 -1.85 4.62
N MET A 85 -0.72 -0.81 3.88
CA MET A 85 -0.74 0.58 4.37
C MET A 85 -1.52 0.74 5.67
N PHE A 86 -2.66 0.10 5.73
CA PHE A 86 -3.53 0.17 6.91
C PHE A 86 -3.19 -0.85 8.00
N ASN A 87 -2.05 -1.54 7.89
CA ASN A 87 -1.66 -2.64 8.79
C ASN A 87 -2.75 -3.71 8.95
N VAL A 88 -3.57 -3.90 7.91
CA VAL A 88 -4.62 -4.92 7.92
C VAL A 88 -3.98 -6.27 7.61
N LYS A 89 -3.78 -7.08 8.64
CA LYS A 89 -3.31 -8.46 8.49
C LYS A 89 -4.44 -9.36 8.00
N PHE A 90 -4.21 -10.05 6.89
CA PHE A 90 -5.14 -11.07 6.39
C PHE A 90 -4.73 -12.45 6.90
N SER A 91 -5.75 -13.25 7.22
CA SER A 91 -5.51 -14.65 7.56
C SER A 91 -4.92 -15.40 6.35
N ASN A 92 -4.07 -16.39 6.62
CA ASN A 92 -3.48 -17.22 5.56
C ASN A 92 -4.56 -17.92 4.71
N LYS A 93 -5.71 -18.25 5.32
CA LYS A 93 -6.87 -18.84 4.62
C LYS A 93 -7.44 -17.89 3.56
N LEU A 94 -7.55 -16.58 3.89
CA LEU A 94 -8.04 -15.57 2.94
C LEU A 94 -7.03 -15.34 1.81
N LYS A 95 -5.74 -15.25 2.13
CA LYS A 95 -4.66 -15.14 1.12
C LYS A 95 -4.72 -16.33 0.15
N LEU A 96 -4.88 -17.54 0.67
CA LEU A 96 -5.00 -18.77 -0.14
C LEU A 96 -6.26 -18.72 -1.03
N LEU A 97 -7.41 -18.32 -0.48
CA LEU A 97 -8.67 -18.22 -1.24
C LEU A 97 -8.53 -17.24 -2.42
N ILE A 98 -7.90 -16.08 -2.18
CA ILE A 98 -7.67 -15.09 -3.24
C ILE A 98 -6.72 -15.65 -4.31
N THR A 99 -5.65 -16.36 -3.89
CA THR A 99 -4.71 -16.99 -4.82
C THR A 99 -5.40 -18.04 -5.69
N ILE A 100 -6.22 -18.92 -5.09
CA ILE A 100 -6.99 -19.91 -5.85
C ILE A 100 -7.99 -19.23 -6.77
N GLY A 101 -8.73 -18.24 -6.28
CA GLY A 101 -9.70 -17.48 -7.08
C GLY A 101 -9.04 -16.77 -8.27
N SER A 102 -7.89 -16.13 -8.05
CA SER A 102 -7.13 -15.49 -9.12
C SER A 102 -6.63 -16.48 -10.16
N PHE A 103 -6.17 -17.66 -9.72
CA PHE A 103 -5.73 -18.71 -10.62
C PHE A 103 -6.89 -19.25 -11.49
N LEU A 104 -8.07 -19.43 -10.91
CA LEU A 104 -9.27 -19.82 -11.66
C LEU A 104 -9.66 -18.74 -12.70
N LEU A 105 -9.59 -17.45 -12.33
CA LEU A 105 -9.84 -16.35 -13.27
C LEU A 105 -8.82 -16.33 -14.43
N VAL A 106 -7.55 -16.59 -14.15
CA VAL A 106 -6.51 -16.69 -15.19
C VAL A 106 -6.85 -17.84 -16.15
N ILE A 107 -7.27 -19.01 -15.64
CA ILE A 107 -7.71 -20.11 -16.51
C ILE A 107 -8.87 -19.67 -17.40
N ILE A 108 -9.87 -18.96 -16.86
CA ILE A 108 -10.99 -18.44 -17.64
C ILE A 108 -10.47 -17.46 -18.72
N PHE A 109 -9.57 -16.55 -18.37
CA PHE A 109 -9.00 -15.60 -19.35
C PHE A 109 -8.20 -16.31 -20.46
N LEU A 110 -7.52 -17.42 -20.14
CA LEU A 110 -6.83 -18.23 -21.14
C LEU A 110 -7.80 -18.89 -22.13
N THR A 111 -9.09 -19.05 -21.79
CA THR A 111 -10.13 -19.54 -22.71
C THR A 111 -10.70 -18.45 -23.63
N PHE A 112 -10.17 -17.22 -23.60
CA PHE A 112 -10.59 -16.14 -24.47
C PHE A 112 -10.34 -16.49 -25.93
N THR A 113 -11.41 -16.72 -26.66
CA THR A 113 -11.41 -17.01 -28.10
C THR A 113 -12.67 -16.45 -28.74
N ASP A 114 -12.72 -16.40 -30.06
CA ASP A 114 -13.92 -15.99 -30.80
C ASP A 114 -15.10 -16.97 -30.63
N LYS A 115 -14.84 -18.18 -30.13
CA LYS A 115 -15.85 -19.20 -29.85
C LYS A 115 -16.20 -19.28 -28.35
N ALA A 116 -15.56 -18.47 -27.51
CA ALA A 116 -15.85 -18.47 -26.08
C ALA A 116 -17.29 -18.00 -25.84
N PRO A 117 -18.07 -18.65 -24.95
CA PRO A 117 -19.46 -18.32 -24.74
C PRO A 117 -19.69 -16.91 -24.15
N TRP A 118 -18.62 -16.29 -23.67
CA TRP A 118 -18.60 -14.95 -23.07
C TRP A 118 -18.07 -13.85 -24.02
N VAL A 119 -17.67 -14.21 -25.25
CA VAL A 119 -17.26 -13.28 -26.31
C VAL A 119 -18.30 -13.38 -27.42
N LYS A 120 -19.04 -12.31 -27.65
CA LYS A 120 -20.09 -12.30 -28.71
C LYS A 120 -19.49 -12.14 -30.10
N LEU A 121 -18.57 -11.20 -30.25
CA LEU A 121 -17.98 -10.85 -31.54
C LEU A 121 -16.64 -10.15 -31.36
N ILE A 122 -15.71 -10.39 -32.25
CA ILE A 122 -14.51 -9.59 -32.43
C ILE A 122 -14.64 -8.89 -33.80
N ASP A 123 -14.91 -7.59 -33.77
CA ASP A 123 -15.09 -6.73 -34.91
C ASP A 123 -13.79 -6.06 -35.32
N GLU A 124 -13.62 -5.87 -36.64
CA GLU A 124 -12.58 -5.00 -37.18
C GLU A 124 -13.12 -3.58 -37.36
N LYS A 125 -12.39 -2.59 -36.89
CA LYS A 125 -12.68 -1.17 -37.07
C LYS A 125 -11.48 -0.51 -37.74
N TYR A 126 -11.76 0.36 -38.72
CA TYR A 126 -10.75 1.16 -39.39
C TYR A 126 -10.74 2.58 -38.86
N ASP A 127 -9.57 3.08 -38.49
CA ASP A 127 -9.36 4.49 -38.13
C ASP A 127 -8.69 5.21 -39.29
N SER A 128 -9.45 6.07 -39.96
CA SER A 128 -8.98 6.82 -41.14
C SER A 128 -7.90 7.87 -40.82
N ALA A 129 -7.78 8.32 -39.56
CA ALA A 129 -6.79 9.31 -39.18
C ALA A 129 -5.38 8.72 -39.06
N LEU A 130 -5.28 7.43 -38.80
CA LEU A 130 -4.01 6.73 -38.61
C LEU A 130 -3.75 5.64 -39.65
N ASP A 131 -4.71 5.43 -40.56
CA ASP A 131 -4.67 4.37 -41.60
C ASP A 131 -4.42 2.97 -41.02
N ILE A 132 -5.08 2.67 -39.88
CA ILE A 132 -4.87 1.43 -39.13
C ILE A 132 -6.22 0.72 -38.94
N THR A 133 -6.23 -0.58 -39.13
CA THR A 133 -7.32 -1.47 -38.74
C THR A 133 -7.05 -2.06 -37.36
N PHE A 134 -8.00 -1.98 -36.44
CA PHE A 134 -7.88 -2.52 -35.10
C PHE A 134 -9.10 -3.37 -34.75
N PHE A 135 -8.88 -4.32 -33.79
CA PHE A 135 -9.91 -5.24 -33.37
C PHE A 135 -10.60 -4.72 -32.06
N VAL A 136 -11.91 -4.90 -32.00
CA VAL A 136 -12.72 -4.53 -30.81
C VAL A 136 -13.54 -5.72 -30.36
N VAL A 137 -13.55 -5.98 -29.06
CA VAL A 137 -14.36 -7.03 -28.45
C VAL A 137 -15.74 -6.49 -28.15
N LYS A 138 -16.78 -7.17 -28.68
CA LYS A 138 -18.15 -7.07 -28.19
C LYS A 138 -18.40 -8.28 -27.29
N GLY A 139 -18.35 -8.05 -25.97
CA GLY A 139 -18.63 -9.10 -24.98
C GLY A 139 -20.13 -9.46 -24.97
N ASP A 140 -20.40 -10.71 -24.59
CA ASP A 140 -21.75 -11.10 -24.16
C ASP A 140 -22.00 -10.65 -22.71
N TRP A 141 -23.24 -10.78 -22.22
CA TRP A 141 -23.60 -10.44 -20.84
C TRP A 141 -22.67 -11.09 -19.82
N PHE A 142 -22.22 -12.31 -20.07
CA PHE A 142 -21.29 -13.03 -19.19
C PHE A 142 -19.90 -12.37 -19.13
N TYR A 143 -19.41 -11.80 -20.21
CA TYR A 143 -18.15 -11.03 -20.21
C TYR A 143 -18.24 -9.81 -19.29
N TYR A 144 -19.34 -9.08 -19.39
CA TYR A 144 -19.58 -7.91 -18.51
C TYR A 144 -19.81 -8.33 -17.07
N LEU A 145 -20.51 -9.46 -16.83
CA LEU A 145 -20.70 -10.01 -15.49
C LEU A 145 -19.37 -10.39 -14.85
N LEU A 146 -18.49 -11.08 -15.57
CA LEU A 146 -17.19 -11.50 -15.07
C LEU A 146 -16.31 -10.31 -14.66
N ASN A 147 -16.23 -9.30 -15.53
CA ASN A 147 -15.52 -8.06 -15.24
C ASN A 147 -16.14 -7.32 -14.05
N SER A 148 -17.47 -7.28 -13.97
CA SER A 148 -18.18 -6.68 -12.84
C SER A 148 -17.93 -7.39 -11.52
N LEU A 149 -17.84 -8.72 -11.51
CA LEU A 149 -17.53 -9.50 -10.31
C LEU A 149 -16.13 -9.20 -9.77
N VAL A 150 -15.12 -9.11 -10.65
CA VAL A 150 -13.76 -8.72 -10.26
C VAL A 150 -13.76 -7.34 -9.61
N LEU A 151 -14.48 -6.41 -10.20
CA LEU A 151 -14.60 -5.06 -9.71
C LEU A 151 -15.34 -4.98 -8.37
N ILE A 152 -16.48 -5.65 -8.26
CA ILE A 152 -17.26 -5.73 -7.01
C ILE A 152 -16.42 -6.32 -5.89
N ALA A 153 -15.64 -7.37 -6.17
CA ALA A 153 -14.70 -7.94 -5.20
C ALA A 153 -13.67 -6.91 -4.71
N PHE A 154 -13.13 -6.10 -5.63
CA PHE A 154 -12.20 -5.01 -5.30
C PHE A 154 -12.88 -3.92 -4.46
N ILE A 155 -14.11 -3.52 -4.80
CA ILE A 155 -14.90 -2.56 -4.01
C ILE A 155 -15.13 -3.08 -2.60
N ILE A 156 -15.61 -4.31 -2.46
CA ILE A 156 -15.86 -4.94 -1.16
C ILE A 156 -14.56 -4.94 -0.33
N TRP A 157 -13.43 -5.24 -0.96
CA TRP A 157 -12.13 -5.22 -0.31
C TRP A 157 -11.79 -3.84 0.25
N ILE A 158 -11.94 -2.79 -0.54
CA ILE A 158 -11.70 -1.41 -0.11
C ILE A 158 -12.65 -1.01 1.02
N VAL A 159 -13.94 -1.34 0.91
CA VAL A 159 -14.94 -1.05 1.95
C VAL A 159 -14.58 -1.75 3.28
N VAL A 160 -14.15 -3.02 3.23
CA VAL A 160 -13.70 -3.75 4.43
C VAL A 160 -12.49 -3.07 5.09
N ILE A 161 -11.53 -2.60 4.29
CA ILE A 161 -10.39 -1.83 4.82
C ILE A 161 -10.87 -0.54 5.48
N PHE A 162 -11.78 0.19 4.83
CA PHE A 162 -12.36 1.43 5.36
C PHE A 162 -13.04 1.22 6.72
N ILE A 163 -13.86 0.16 6.84
CA ILE A 163 -14.56 -0.17 8.09
C ILE A 163 -13.54 -0.52 9.19
N LYS A 164 -12.55 -1.36 8.88
CA LYS A 164 -11.53 -1.76 9.86
C LYS A 164 -10.67 -0.61 10.34
N THR A 165 -10.46 0.40 9.52
CA THR A 165 -9.61 1.55 9.83
C THR A 165 -10.39 2.77 10.33
N ALA A 166 -11.72 2.72 10.35
CA ALA A 166 -12.58 3.83 10.74
C ALA A 166 -12.30 4.34 12.17
N SER A 167 -11.91 3.44 13.09
CA SER A 167 -11.58 3.77 14.48
C SER A 167 -10.17 4.33 14.69
N GLN A 168 -9.30 4.23 13.68
CA GLN A 168 -7.92 4.70 13.80
C GLN A 168 -7.87 6.23 13.61
N LYS A 169 -7.34 6.92 14.63
CA LYS A 169 -7.23 8.38 14.67
C LYS A 169 -5.79 8.79 14.39
N GLY A 170 -5.57 9.70 13.43
CA GLY A 170 -4.26 10.25 13.10
C GLY A 170 -4.31 11.03 11.79
N ARG A 171 -3.37 11.96 11.56
CA ARG A 171 -3.25 12.72 10.31
C ARG A 171 -2.97 11.79 9.13
N GLU A 172 -2.09 10.82 9.36
CA GLU A 172 -1.70 9.80 8.38
C GLU A 172 -2.90 8.97 7.93
N PHE A 173 -3.71 8.46 8.88
CA PHE A 173 -4.92 7.68 8.56
C PHE A 173 -5.98 8.50 7.82
N ARG A 174 -6.07 9.82 8.06
CA ARG A 174 -6.96 10.70 7.28
C ARG A 174 -6.50 10.80 5.83
N LEU A 175 -5.21 11.01 5.61
CA LEU A 175 -4.63 11.06 4.28
C LEU A 175 -4.85 9.74 3.51
N PHE A 176 -4.66 8.62 4.18
CA PHE A 176 -4.90 7.29 3.62
C PHE A 176 -6.37 7.05 3.26
N ARG A 177 -7.31 7.56 4.06
CA ARG A 177 -8.75 7.49 3.72
C ARG A 177 -9.06 8.27 2.46
N TYR A 178 -8.49 9.48 2.28
CA TYR A 178 -8.65 10.24 1.05
C TYR A 178 -8.07 9.51 -0.16
N LEU A 179 -6.91 8.89 -0.01
CA LEU A 179 -6.28 8.08 -1.05
C LEU A 179 -7.13 6.86 -1.43
N THR A 180 -7.68 6.17 -0.43
CA THR A 180 -8.55 5.02 -0.65
C THR A 180 -9.88 5.45 -1.30
N ALA A 181 -10.43 6.60 -0.90
CA ALA A 181 -11.58 7.20 -1.57
C ALA A 181 -11.25 7.59 -3.02
N PHE A 182 -10.06 8.12 -3.28
CA PHE A 182 -9.58 8.42 -4.63
C PHE A 182 -9.43 7.15 -5.48
N ALA A 183 -9.01 6.04 -4.88
CA ALA A 183 -8.95 4.73 -5.55
C ALA A 183 -10.34 4.19 -5.94
N MET A 184 -11.44 4.74 -5.39
CA MET A 184 -12.80 4.39 -5.80
C MET A 184 -13.26 5.14 -7.06
N LEU A 185 -12.64 6.30 -7.40
CA LEU A 185 -12.98 7.07 -8.61
C LEU A 185 -12.89 6.25 -9.90
N PRO A 186 -11.83 5.45 -10.14
CA PRO A 186 -11.73 4.58 -11.29
C PRO A 186 -12.92 3.65 -11.45
N LEU A 187 -13.48 3.19 -10.33
CA LEU A 187 -14.60 2.26 -10.32
C LEU A 187 -15.89 2.92 -10.84
N PHE A 188 -16.12 4.19 -10.50
CA PHE A 188 -17.25 4.95 -11.07
C PHE A 188 -17.07 5.13 -12.57
N ILE A 189 -15.88 5.48 -13.04
CA ILE A 189 -15.59 5.62 -14.48
C ILE A 189 -15.90 4.31 -15.21
N TRP A 190 -15.51 3.17 -14.62
CA TRP A 190 -15.74 1.86 -15.21
C TRP A 190 -17.25 1.50 -15.25
N VAL A 191 -18.00 1.80 -14.20
CA VAL A 191 -19.47 1.63 -14.19
C VAL A 191 -20.11 2.47 -15.29
N PHE A 192 -19.72 3.73 -15.44
CA PHE A 192 -20.22 4.59 -16.54
C PHE A 192 -19.85 4.06 -17.92
N SER A 193 -18.66 3.43 -18.06
CA SER A 193 -18.27 2.75 -19.29
C SER A 193 -19.14 1.52 -19.57
N ALA A 194 -19.45 0.72 -18.55
CA ALA A 194 -20.32 -0.46 -18.69
C ALA A 194 -21.74 -0.09 -19.14
N PHE A 195 -22.22 1.09 -18.81
CA PHE A 195 -23.49 1.63 -19.28
C PHE A 195 -23.40 2.37 -20.63
N SER A 196 -22.29 2.23 -21.36
CA SER A 196 -22.06 2.85 -22.66
C SER A 196 -22.12 4.39 -22.68
N LEU A 197 -21.99 5.02 -21.50
CA LEU A 197 -21.94 6.48 -21.36
C LEU A 197 -20.58 7.08 -21.77
N LEU A 198 -19.55 6.24 -21.81
CA LEU A 198 -18.18 6.60 -22.23
C LEU A 198 -17.60 5.51 -23.13
N PRO A 199 -16.67 5.82 -24.05
CA PRO A 199 -15.98 4.83 -24.89
C PRO A 199 -15.22 3.82 -24.02
N SER A 200 -15.53 2.55 -24.14
CA SER A 200 -15.03 1.48 -23.25
C SER A 200 -13.49 1.29 -23.30
N SER A 201 -12.85 1.58 -24.42
CA SER A 201 -11.40 1.43 -24.57
C SER A 201 -10.62 2.42 -23.69
N ILE A 202 -10.93 3.71 -23.82
CA ILE A 202 -10.23 4.79 -23.09
C ILE A 202 -10.49 4.71 -21.57
N CYS A 203 -11.66 4.23 -21.16
CA CYS A 203 -12.01 4.14 -19.75
C CYS A 203 -11.16 3.15 -18.98
N ASN A 204 -10.86 2.00 -19.55
CA ASN A 204 -10.01 0.99 -18.89
C ASN A 204 -8.60 1.53 -18.65
N GLU A 205 -8.02 2.22 -19.61
CA GLU A 205 -6.68 2.79 -19.49
C GLU A 205 -6.62 3.90 -18.44
N ILE A 206 -7.64 4.77 -18.37
CA ILE A 206 -7.75 5.79 -17.33
C ILE A 206 -7.88 5.13 -15.94
N VAL A 207 -8.72 4.10 -15.81
CA VAL A 207 -8.88 3.35 -14.56
C VAL A 207 -7.55 2.78 -14.08
N PHE A 208 -6.82 2.10 -14.97
CA PHE A 208 -5.53 1.50 -14.61
C PHE A 208 -4.46 2.56 -14.33
N MET A 209 -4.47 3.69 -15.04
CA MET A 209 -3.58 4.82 -14.75
C MET A 209 -3.83 5.41 -13.36
N LEU A 210 -5.09 5.63 -12.98
CA LEU A 210 -5.44 6.14 -11.66
C LEU A 210 -5.06 5.15 -10.54
N LEU A 211 -5.27 3.85 -10.75
CA LEU A 211 -4.82 2.82 -9.80
C LEU A 211 -3.30 2.80 -9.66
N LEU A 212 -2.57 2.94 -10.77
CA LEU A 212 -1.11 3.03 -10.74
C LEU A 212 -0.64 4.27 -9.98
N MET A 213 -1.28 5.43 -10.16
CA MET A 213 -0.98 6.64 -9.39
C MET A 213 -1.19 6.42 -7.87
N VAL A 214 -2.24 5.67 -7.49
CA VAL A 214 -2.45 5.28 -6.09
C VAL A 214 -1.28 4.44 -5.59
N VAL A 215 -0.86 3.43 -6.34
CA VAL A 215 0.29 2.56 -5.98
C VAL A 215 1.57 3.38 -5.82
N MET A 216 1.87 4.26 -6.77
CA MET A 216 3.05 5.15 -6.69
C MET A 216 3.01 6.07 -5.46
N HIS A 217 1.85 6.64 -5.19
CA HIS A 217 1.69 7.51 -4.02
C HIS A 217 1.88 6.73 -2.71
N VAL A 218 1.32 5.52 -2.64
CA VAL A 218 1.53 4.59 -1.54
C VAL A 218 3.01 4.36 -1.31
N GLU A 219 3.73 4.05 -2.37
CA GLU A 219 5.14 3.71 -2.29
C GLU A 219 6.00 4.91 -1.85
N ILE A 220 5.83 6.06 -2.50
CA ILE A 220 6.57 7.28 -2.17
C ILE A 220 6.34 7.68 -0.72
N PHE A 221 5.07 7.68 -0.28
CA PHE A 221 4.72 8.06 1.08
C PHE A 221 5.33 7.12 2.12
N PHE A 222 5.30 5.80 1.88
CA PHE A 222 5.88 4.84 2.81
C PHE A 222 7.40 4.88 2.86
N ASN A 223 8.04 5.02 1.72
CA ASN A 223 9.50 5.13 1.70
C ASN A 223 9.98 6.38 2.47
N LEU A 224 9.23 7.48 2.41
CA LEU A 224 9.52 8.67 3.19
C LEU A 224 9.28 8.44 4.69
N THR A 225 8.15 7.87 5.07
CA THR A 225 7.79 7.66 6.49
C THR A 225 8.59 6.55 7.16
N ASP A 226 8.88 5.46 6.47
CA ASP A 226 9.71 4.38 7.00
C ASP A 226 11.18 4.85 7.15
N ASN A 227 11.70 5.68 6.25
CA ASN A 227 13.04 6.26 6.39
C ASN A 227 13.12 7.24 7.56
N GLU A 228 12.14 8.12 7.76
CA GLU A 228 12.08 8.99 8.93
C GLU A 228 12.01 8.19 10.24
N LYS A 229 11.21 7.14 10.27
CA LYS A 229 11.06 6.29 11.46
C LYS A 229 12.37 5.57 11.78
N ASP A 230 13.00 4.94 10.79
CA ASP A 230 14.29 4.25 10.95
C ASP A 230 15.39 5.22 11.38
N TYR A 231 15.42 6.44 10.83
CA TYR A 231 16.40 7.45 11.21
C TYR A 231 16.19 7.91 12.67
N ASN A 232 14.95 8.12 13.07
CA ASN A 232 14.62 8.48 14.45
C ASN A 232 14.91 7.33 15.43
N ASP A 233 14.68 6.07 15.02
CA ASP A 233 15.00 4.90 15.83
C ASP A 233 16.53 4.73 15.95
N LEU A 234 17.28 4.93 14.87
CA LEU A 234 18.77 4.95 14.87
C LEU A 234 19.33 6.07 15.75
N LEU A 235 18.77 7.26 15.70
CA LEU A 235 19.17 8.37 16.58
C LEU A 235 18.94 8.06 18.05
N LEU A 236 17.76 7.49 18.37
CA LEU A 236 17.45 7.08 19.74
C LEU A 236 18.35 5.95 20.23
N ASP A 237 18.62 4.95 19.39
CA ASP A 237 19.47 3.80 19.75
C ASP A 237 20.96 4.14 19.87
N ASN A 238 21.41 5.18 19.17
CA ASN A 238 22.79 5.67 19.27
C ASN A 238 23.03 6.59 20.49
N THR A 239 21.98 6.94 21.26
CA THR A 239 22.17 7.68 22.51
C THR A 239 22.67 6.73 23.60
N TYR A 240 23.70 7.15 24.36
CA TYR A 240 24.22 6.38 25.50
C TYR A 240 23.27 6.42 26.72
N LYS A 241 22.29 7.29 26.72
CA LYS A 241 21.24 7.38 27.74
C LYS A 241 20.05 6.49 27.37
N GLY A 242 19.40 5.89 28.35
CA GLY A 242 18.11 5.28 28.18
C GLY A 242 17.05 6.36 27.86
N VAL A 243 16.21 6.10 26.86
CA VAL A 243 15.12 7.03 26.48
C VAL A 243 13.81 6.27 26.39
N ILE A 244 12.78 6.79 27.06
CA ILE A 244 11.41 6.29 26.99
C ILE A 244 10.51 7.41 26.49
N ILE A 245 9.71 7.12 25.47
CA ILE A 245 8.74 8.06 24.90
C ILE A 245 7.34 7.70 25.37
N LEU A 246 6.64 8.70 25.89
CA LEU A 246 5.26 8.61 26.35
C LEU A 246 4.35 9.50 25.51
N ASP A 247 3.08 9.10 25.36
CA ASP A 247 2.06 9.96 24.74
C ASP A 247 1.63 11.11 25.68
N TYR A 248 0.75 12.00 25.21
CA TYR A 248 0.22 13.12 26.00
C TYR A 248 -0.59 12.68 27.25
N LYS A 249 -1.01 11.41 27.31
CA LYS A 249 -1.67 10.79 28.45
C LYS A 249 -0.70 10.03 29.36
N LYS A 250 0.61 10.20 29.14
CA LYS A 250 1.69 9.52 29.88
C LYS A 250 1.67 7.99 29.72
N ARG A 251 1.17 7.47 28.58
CA ARG A 251 1.20 6.04 28.27
C ARG A 251 2.43 5.74 27.44
N TYR A 252 3.01 4.58 27.68
CA TYR A 252 4.19 4.10 26.96
C TYR A 252 3.95 4.00 25.45
N VAL A 253 4.84 4.60 24.67
CA VAL A 253 4.84 4.54 23.21
C VAL A 253 5.98 3.64 22.74
N ARG A 254 7.22 3.97 23.13
CA ARG A 254 8.44 3.24 22.75
C ARG A 254 9.61 3.60 23.66
N SER A 255 10.70 2.83 23.56
CA SER A 255 11.97 3.07 24.22
C SER A 255 13.13 2.79 23.28
N ASN A 256 14.32 3.23 23.61
CA ASN A 256 15.53 2.82 22.96
C ASN A 256 16.11 1.55 23.62
N LYS A 257 17.10 0.95 22.96
CA LYS A 257 17.77 -0.28 23.42
C LYS A 257 18.42 -0.12 24.83
N ASN A 258 18.96 1.06 25.13
CA ASN A 258 19.59 1.30 26.43
C ASN A 258 18.57 1.34 27.58
N ALA A 259 17.35 1.87 27.36
CA ALA A 259 16.28 1.79 28.33
C ALA A 259 15.78 0.35 28.55
N GLU A 260 15.71 -0.45 27.48
CA GLU A 260 15.33 -1.87 27.53
C GLU A 260 16.36 -2.71 28.30
N LEU A 261 17.64 -2.43 28.10
CA LEU A 261 18.73 -3.08 28.86
C LEU A 261 18.79 -2.65 30.32
N THR A 262 18.31 -1.44 30.63
CA THR A 262 18.29 -0.92 32.01
C THR A 262 17.12 -1.50 32.81
N PHE A 263 15.97 -1.69 32.16
CA PHE A 263 14.74 -2.14 32.84
C PHE A 263 14.12 -3.36 32.14
N ASP A 264 14.29 -4.53 32.72
CA ASP A 264 13.75 -5.80 32.18
C ASP A 264 12.24 -5.77 31.88
N ILE A 265 11.49 -4.94 32.62
CA ILE A 265 10.03 -4.81 32.41
C ILE A 265 9.70 -4.24 31.03
N ILE A 266 10.59 -3.40 30.49
CA ILE A 266 10.40 -2.78 29.17
C ILE A 266 10.58 -3.82 28.05
N SER A 267 11.52 -4.74 28.23
CA SER A 267 11.78 -5.82 27.26
C SER A 267 10.62 -6.81 27.11
N LYS A 268 9.73 -6.93 28.11
CA LYS A 268 8.60 -7.88 28.13
C LYS A 268 7.41 -7.51 27.25
N ASN A 269 7.47 -6.37 26.56
CA ASN A 269 6.50 -5.93 25.54
C ASN A 269 5.02 -5.80 26.00
N ASN A 270 4.78 -5.70 27.32
CA ASN A 270 3.45 -5.44 27.88
C ASN A 270 3.29 -3.94 28.16
N LYS A 271 2.66 -3.22 27.23
CA LYS A 271 2.52 -1.75 27.27
C LYS A 271 1.82 -1.23 28.54
N ASP A 272 0.85 -1.94 29.05
CA ASP A 272 0.11 -1.52 30.23
C ASP A 272 0.95 -1.68 31.51
N ALA A 273 1.69 -2.79 31.63
CA ALA A 273 2.62 -3.01 32.73
C ALA A 273 3.78 -2.00 32.71
N ILE A 274 4.34 -1.73 31.51
CA ILE A 274 5.39 -0.73 31.31
C ILE A 274 4.86 0.67 31.71
N THR A 275 3.66 1.03 31.26
CA THR A 275 3.03 2.30 31.58
C THR A 275 2.83 2.46 33.12
N ALA A 276 2.35 1.41 33.76
CA ALA A 276 2.18 1.42 35.21
C ALA A 276 3.53 1.58 35.94
N PHE A 277 4.56 0.84 35.53
CA PHE A 277 5.90 0.96 36.08
C PHE A 277 6.47 2.37 35.96
N ILE A 278 6.38 2.97 34.76
CA ILE A 278 6.89 4.32 34.52
C ILE A 278 6.17 5.36 35.33
N ASN A 279 4.84 5.28 35.43
CA ASN A 279 4.03 6.25 36.20
C ASN A 279 4.29 6.19 37.67
N VAL A 280 4.60 5.02 38.22
CA VAL A 280 4.85 4.84 39.67
C VAL A 280 6.29 5.12 40.04
N ASN A 281 7.25 4.75 39.20
CA ASN A 281 8.66 4.69 39.62
C ASN A 281 9.55 5.76 38.95
N LEU A 282 9.15 6.31 37.79
CA LEU A 282 10.00 7.22 37.04
C LEU A 282 9.42 8.63 36.90
N LEU A 283 8.11 8.77 36.78
CA LEU A 283 7.50 10.09 36.57
C LEU A 283 7.40 10.87 37.88
N GLY A 284 8.05 12.04 37.89
CA GLY A 284 8.08 12.92 39.06
C GLY A 284 9.25 12.68 40.00
N GLU A 285 10.03 11.64 39.76
CA GLU A 285 11.24 11.33 40.52
C GLU A 285 12.48 11.88 39.81
N GLU A 286 13.41 12.43 40.57
CA GLU A 286 14.70 12.88 40.06
C GLU A 286 15.70 11.72 39.97
N TYR A 287 15.56 10.73 40.84
CA TYR A 287 16.43 9.55 40.89
C TYR A 287 15.62 8.27 41.06
N TYR A 288 16.04 7.23 40.40
CA TYR A 288 15.54 5.87 40.55
C TYR A 288 16.67 4.96 41.05
N TYR A 289 16.36 4.08 42.00
CA TYR A 289 17.30 3.13 42.56
C TYR A 289 16.87 1.70 42.22
N ASP A 290 17.74 0.99 41.53
CA ASP A 290 17.59 -0.45 41.22
C ASP A 290 18.67 -1.21 41.99
N GLY A 291 18.35 -1.63 43.21
CA GLY A 291 19.29 -2.36 44.06
C GLY A 291 20.60 -1.61 44.27
N HIS A 292 21.60 -1.89 43.44
CA HIS A 292 22.94 -1.33 43.55
C HIS A 292 23.22 -0.12 42.66
N ASN A 293 22.33 0.16 41.69
CA ASN A 293 22.51 1.24 40.71
C ASN A 293 21.60 2.43 41.02
N LYS A 294 22.15 3.62 40.83
CA LYS A 294 21.41 4.89 40.92
C LYS A 294 21.29 5.44 39.51
N TYR A 295 20.09 5.82 39.12
CA TYR A 295 19.80 6.42 37.82
C TYR A 295 19.21 7.81 38.02
N LYS A 296 19.71 8.79 37.26
CA LYS A 296 19.12 10.12 37.18
C LYS A 296 18.01 10.08 36.12
N ILE A 297 16.83 10.58 36.53
CA ILE A 297 15.64 10.63 35.64
C ILE A 297 15.39 12.10 35.30
N THR A 298 15.28 12.37 33.99
CA THR A 298 14.93 13.71 33.51
C THR A 298 13.73 13.60 32.58
N GLN A 299 12.71 14.40 32.79
CA GLN A 299 11.51 14.43 31.97
C GLN A 299 11.48 15.70 31.13
N GLU A 300 11.28 15.56 29.83
CA GLU A 300 11.13 16.67 28.89
C GLU A 300 9.79 16.55 28.14
N THR A 301 9.15 17.70 27.88
CA THR A 301 7.91 17.74 27.09
C THR A 301 8.26 17.77 25.60
N ILE A 302 7.72 16.84 24.83
CA ILE A 302 7.82 16.85 23.37
C ILE A 302 6.70 17.73 22.82
N SER A 303 7.09 18.84 22.19
CA SER A 303 6.17 19.79 21.56
C SER A 303 6.63 20.11 20.15
N ASP A 304 5.72 20.53 19.28
CA ASP A 304 6.01 21.17 17.99
C ASP A 304 5.14 22.42 17.81
N GLU A 305 5.41 23.18 16.73
CA GLU A 305 4.70 24.42 16.40
C GLU A 305 3.18 24.24 16.27
N THR A 306 2.72 23.05 15.88
CA THR A 306 1.31 22.75 15.64
C THR A 306 0.61 22.08 16.81
N ASN A 307 1.36 21.50 17.76
CA ASN A 307 0.83 20.79 18.91
C ASN A 307 1.75 20.97 20.16
N PRO A 308 1.37 21.87 21.07
CA PRO A 308 2.20 22.20 22.24
C PRO A 308 2.38 21.03 23.23
N ARG A 309 1.66 19.92 23.08
CA ARG A 309 1.78 18.73 23.93
C ARG A 309 1.62 17.45 23.13
N LYS A 310 2.66 17.03 22.44
CA LYS A 310 2.68 15.73 21.73
C LYS A 310 2.91 14.55 22.68
N GLY A 311 3.73 14.75 23.71
CA GLY A 311 4.10 13.69 24.64
C GLY A 311 5.23 14.09 25.56
N TYR A 312 5.91 13.09 26.11
CA TYR A 312 7.04 13.28 27.01
C TYR A 312 8.19 12.34 26.65
N ALA A 313 9.42 12.82 26.78
CA ALA A 313 10.63 12.01 26.79
C ALA A 313 11.13 11.87 28.20
N VAL A 314 11.36 10.64 28.64
CA VAL A 314 11.97 10.32 29.93
C VAL A 314 13.38 9.82 29.67
N TRP A 315 14.37 10.58 30.09
CA TRP A 315 15.78 10.27 29.96
C TRP A 315 16.27 9.57 31.23
N ILE A 316 17.09 8.53 31.03
CA ILE A 316 17.62 7.68 32.09
C ILE A 316 19.13 7.64 31.95
N GLU A 317 19.83 8.12 32.97
CA GLU A 317 21.29 8.18 33.00
C GLU A 317 21.80 7.49 34.24
N LYS A 318 22.69 6.50 34.06
CA LYS A 318 23.32 5.84 35.21
C LYS A 318 24.29 6.81 35.85
N VAL A 319 24.11 7.02 37.17
CA VAL A 319 25.02 7.83 37.99
C VAL A 319 26.18 6.93 38.40
N GLU A 320 27.38 7.21 37.91
CA GLU A 320 28.59 6.53 38.39
C GLU A 320 28.80 6.89 39.89
N LYS A 321 29.16 5.89 40.70
CA LYS A 321 29.60 6.14 42.06
C LYS A 321 30.88 6.99 41.97
N GLU A 322 30.86 8.21 42.46
CA GLU A 322 32.09 8.93 42.76
C GLU A 322 32.98 8.01 43.64
N ASN A 323 34.07 7.56 43.06
CA ASN A 323 35.13 6.95 43.87
C ASN A 323 35.67 8.06 44.80
N THR A 324 35.09 8.20 45.97
CA THR A 324 35.76 8.88 47.09
C THR A 324 37.03 8.04 47.36
N GLN A 325 38.14 8.46 46.76
CA GLN A 325 39.46 8.09 47.22
C GLN A 325 39.65 8.85 48.53
N ASP A 326 39.44 8.14 49.67
CA ASP A 326 40.02 8.49 50.96
C ASP A 326 41.48 7.96 51.07
#